data_a0765723ad3b7093fc4c7fdae348d164
#
_entry.id   a0765723ad3b7093fc4c7fdae348d164
#
_cell.length_a   1.000
_cell.length_b   1.000
_cell.length_c   1.000
_cell.angle_alpha   90.00
_cell.angle_beta   90.00
_cell.angle_gamma   90.00
#
_symmetry.space_group_name_H-M   'P 1'
#
loop_
_entity.id
_entity.type
_entity.pdbx_description
1 polymer ?
#
loop_
_entity_poly.entity_id
_entity_poly.type
_entity_poly.pdbx_seq_one_letter_code
_entity_poly.pdbx_strand_id
1 'polypeptide(L)'
;MAMHPDFPLSPHAILDPKLRWFPADEAFRDKSFEKLLPPLVQQLREKVKEWRESNYEGASDTSKALLRWWFQSEHLMPQPDGTMADFQYYFAQRESVETIIYLHEVVQVKDKYDLLRFDSSQAVSAGMFEETWRRYVIKMATGSGKTKVMSLVLAWSYFHKLYEPDSDLARNFLVIAPNIIVLDRIRADFDGLKIFFEDPVLPDNGFEGQNWREDFQLKLHIQDDARVTNPIGNIFLTNIHRVYSGSDDIPTKEDENTMDYFLGKRPTGATNDSKVDLGDIVRDIKELVVINDEAHHIHDSKLAWFQSIQDIHNRLLQKDGKLSLQIDVTATPKHNNGAIFVQTVSDYPLVEAIQQNVVKHPLLPDAAS
;
A
#
# COMPACT_ATOMS: atom_id res chain seq x y z
N MET A 1 -15.42 21.68 -18.99
CA MET A 1 -16.62 21.03 -18.45
C MET A 1 -16.36 19.53 -18.53
N ALA A 2 -15.90 18.90 -17.47
CA ALA A 2 -15.77 17.45 -17.45
C ALA A 2 -17.19 16.90 -17.58
N MET A 3 -17.47 16.20 -18.68
CA MET A 3 -18.75 15.50 -18.86
C MET A 3 -18.88 14.50 -17.70
N HIS A 4 -19.81 14.77 -16.77
CA HIS A 4 -20.34 13.70 -15.95
C HIS A 4 -20.97 12.69 -16.92
N PRO A 5 -20.49 11.45 -16.99
CA PRO A 5 -21.21 10.46 -17.75
C PRO A 5 -22.60 10.33 -17.12
N ASP A 6 -23.66 10.36 -17.94
CA ASP A 6 -25.04 10.20 -17.49
C ASP A 6 -25.27 8.88 -16.73
N PHE A 7 -24.28 7.98 -16.76
CA PHE A 7 -24.25 6.72 -16.03
C PHE A 7 -22.90 6.54 -15.34
N PRO A 8 -22.87 6.10 -14.06
CA PRO A 8 -21.64 5.77 -13.38
C PRO A 8 -20.92 4.61 -14.08
N LEU A 9 -19.59 4.71 -14.20
CA LEU A 9 -18.77 3.63 -14.71
C LEU A 9 -18.72 2.47 -13.71
N SER A 10 -18.57 1.25 -14.21
CA SER A 10 -18.32 0.09 -13.34
C SER A 10 -17.01 0.27 -12.56
N PRO A 11 -16.96 -0.08 -11.26
CA PRO A 11 -15.73 -0.06 -10.48
C PRO A 11 -14.65 -0.99 -10.99
N HIS A 12 -15.03 -1.94 -11.84
CA HIS A 12 -14.13 -2.93 -12.46
C HIS A 12 -13.67 -2.51 -13.86
N ALA A 13 -14.28 -1.46 -14.43
CA ALA A 13 -13.93 -0.98 -15.76
C ALA A 13 -12.49 -0.47 -15.81
N ILE A 14 -11.72 -0.99 -16.78
CA ILE A 14 -10.36 -0.50 -17.03
C ILE A 14 -10.43 0.93 -17.55
N LEU A 15 -9.83 1.86 -16.83
CA LEU A 15 -9.77 3.26 -17.22
C LEU A 15 -8.60 3.48 -18.20
N ASP A 16 -8.89 4.10 -19.34
CA ASP A 16 -7.83 4.48 -20.29
C ASP A 16 -6.97 5.61 -19.68
N PRO A 17 -5.64 5.48 -19.62
CA PRO A 17 -4.75 6.50 -19.08
C PRO A 17 -4.99 7.91 -19.64
N LYS A 18 -5.38 8.02 -20.92
CA LYS A 18 -5.64 9.30 -21.59
C LYS A 18 -6.96 9.95 -21.18
N LEU A 19 -7.89 9.18 -20.63
CA LEU A 19 -9.20 9.62 -20.18
C LEU A 19 -9.28 9.76 -18.66
N ARG A 20 -8.19 9.47 -17.94
CA ARG A 20 -8.10 9.60 -16.49
C ARG A 20 -8.27 11.06 -16.08
N TRP A 21 -8.84 11.23 -14.89
CA TRP A 21 -8.95 12.57 -14.33
C TRP A 21 -7.56 13.22 -14.24
N PHE A 22 -7.43 14.28 -14.97
CA PHE A 22 -6.28 15.17 -14.96
C PHE A 22 -6.88 16.58 -14.90
N PRO A 23 -6.41 17.52 -14.11
CA PRO A 23 -6.85 18.90 -14.17
C PRO A 23 -6.39 19.50 -15.51
N ALA A 24 -7.05 19.06 -16.59
CA ALA A 24 -6.66 19.33 -17.98
C ALA A 24 -7.32 20.59 -18.55
N ASP A 25 -8.27 21.18 -17.81
CA ASP A 25 -8.87 22.44 -18.23
C ASP A 25 -7.86 23.56 -17.97
N GLU A 26 -7.45 24.27 -19.01
CA GLU A 26 -6.49 25.40 -18.92
C GLU A 26 -6.94 26.46 -17.89
N ALA A 27 -8.27 26.56 -17.64
CA ALA A 27 -8.85 27.42 -16.62
C ALA A 27 -8.50 26.98 -15.17
N PHE A 28 -8.12 25.72 -14.96
CA PHE A 28 -7.71 25.16 -13.65
C PHE A 28 -6.20 24.87 -13.57
N ARG A 29 -5.45 25.18 -14.63
CA ARG A 29 -3.97 25.16 -14.63
C ARG A 29 -3.40 26.34 -13.88
N ASP A 30 -3.98 26.67 -12.74
CA ASP A 30 -3.25 27.48 -11.77
C ASP A 30 -2.01 26.70 -11.33
N LYS A 31 -0.86 27.36 -11.29
CA LYS A 31 0.44 26.77 -10.88
C LYS A 31 0.38 26.02 -9.55
N SER A 32 -0.69 26.23 -8.75
CA SER A 32 -0.96 25.48 -7.53
C SER A 32 -1.39 24.04 -7.78
N PHE A 33 -2.07 23.73 -8.89
CA PHE A 33 -2.54 22.36 -9.22
C PHE A 33 -1.43 21.45 -9.77
N GLU A 34 -0.48 21.99 -10.53
CA GLU A 34 0.67 21.22 -11.03
C GLU A 34 1.45 20.57 -9.88
N LYS A 35 1.50 21.23 -8.72
CA LYS A 35 2.14 20.71 -7.49
C LYS A 35 1.38 19.55 -6.83
N LEU A 36 0.14 19.28 -7.26
CA LEU A 36 -0.72 18.24 -6.71
C LEU A 36 -0.72 16.97 -7.55
N LEU A 37 -0.08 16.97 -8.71
CA LEU A 37 -0.02 15.82 -9.60
C LEU A 37 1.22 14.99 -9.28
N PRO A 38 1.05 13.68 -9.04
CA PRO A 38 2.17 12.78 -8.89
C PRO A 38 2.96 12.67 -10.21
N PRO A 39 4.22 13.08 -10.24
CA PRO A 39 4.97 13.27 -11.50
C PRO A 39 5.24 11.97 -12.26
N LEU A 40 5.30 10.82 -11.55
CA LEU A 40 5.61 9.52 -12.15
C LEU A 40 4.39 8.81 -12.72
N VAL A 41 3.19 9.12 -12.20
CA VAL A 41 1.97 8.32 -12.41
C VAL A 41 1.53 8.30 -13.86
N GLN A 42 1.62 9.42 -14.59
CA GLN A 42 1.12 9.49 -15.95
C GLN A 42 1.83 8.49 -16.88
N GLN A 43 3.15 8.47 -16.87
CA GLN A 43 3.91 7.53 -17.70
C GLN A 43 3.75 6.09 -17.22
N LEU A 44 3.68 5.87 -15.90
CA LEU A 44 3.48 4.55 -15.34
C LEU A 44 2.15 3.94 -15.77
N ARG A 45 1.05 4.71 -15.77
CA ARG A 45 -0.26 4.24 -16.23
C ARG A 45 -0.23 3.73 -17.67
N GLU A 46 0.45 4.45 -18.56
CA GLU A 46 0.59 4.05 -19.98
C GLU A 46 1.41 2.76 -20.09
N LYS A 47 2.54 2.68 -19.39
CA LYS A 47 3.41 1.51 -19.42
C LYS A 47 2.77 0.27 -18.79
N VAL A 48 2.04 0.42 -17.69
CA VAL A 48 1.30 -0.67 -17.06
C VAL A 48 0.13 -1.13 -17.94
N LYS A 49 -0.53 -0.21 -18.66
CA LYS A 49 -1.54 -0.58 -19.66
C LYS A 49 -0.93 -1.43 -20.79
N GLU A 50 0.17 -0.96 -21.41
CA GLU A 50 0.88 -1.70 -22.45
C GLU A 50 1.30 -3.10 -21.95
N TRP A 51 1.82 -3.17 -20.73
CA TRP A 51 2.24 -4.43 -20.11
C TRP A 51 1.07 -5.38 -19.83
N ARG A 52 -0.05 -4.88 -19.37
CA ARG A 52 -1.29 -5.66 -19.21
C ARG A 52 -1.76 -6.22 -20.55
N GLU A 53 -1.74 -5.41 -21.60
CA GLU A 53 -2.13 -5.80 -22.97
C GLU A 53 -1.17 -6.82 -23.58
N SER A 54 0.10 -6.85 -23.16
CA SER A 54 1.07 -7.89 -23.53
C SER A 54 0.91 -9.20 -22.75
N ASN A 55 -0.16 -9.35 -21.97
CA ASN A 55 -0.36 -10.47 -21.04
C ASN A 55 0.79 -10.65 -20.04
N TYR A 56 1.24 -9.52 -19.49
CA TYR A 56 2.28 -9.44 -18.45
C TYR A 56 3.65 -9.98 -18.88
N GLU A 57 4.05 -9.71 -20.12
CA GLU A 57 5.33 -10.15 -20.66
C GLU A 57 6.50 -9.69 -19.74
N GLY A 58 7.45 -10.61 -19.49
CA GLY A 58 8.61 -10.35 -18.63
C GLY A 58 8.38 -10.53 -17.12
N ALA A 59 7.12 -10.73 -16.67
CA ALA A 59 6.88 -11.14 -15.30
C ALA A 59 7.21 -12.64 -15.09
N SER A 60 7.51 -13.01 -13.83
CA SER A 60 7.71 -14.39 -13.41
C SER A 60 6.44 -15.24 -13.62
N ASP A 61 6.60 -16.54 -13.64
CA ASP A 61 5.45 -17.45 -13.74
C ASP A 61 4.54 -17.34 -12.51
N THR A 62 5.12 -17.15 -11.33
CA THR A 62 4.41 -16.89 -10.08
C THR A 62 3.53 -15.65 -10.18
N SER A 63 4.09 -14.53 -10.64
CA SER A 63 3.34 -13.28 -10.77
C SER A 63 2.26 -13.35 -11.82
N LYS A 64 2.53 -14.00 -12.97
CA LYS A 64 1.51 -14.23 -14.00
C LYS A 64 0.37 -15.09 -13.49
N ALA A 65 0.65 -16.13 -12.71
CA ALA A 65 -0.37 -16.99 -12.13
C ALA A 65 -1.27 -16.19 -11.17
N LEU A 66 -0.67 -15.40 -10.25
CA LEU A 66 -1.41 -14.56 -9.33
C LEU A 66 -2.24 -13.48 -10.03
N LEU A 67 -1.68 -12.79 -11.04
CA LEU A 67 -2.39 -11.77 -11.81
C LEU A 67 -3.56 -12.35 -12.61
N ARG A 68 -3.40 -13.56 -13.15
CA ARG A 68 -4.51 -14.30 -13.81
C ARG A 68 -5.58 -14.68 -12.81
N TRP A 69 -5.21 -15.23 -11.67
CA TRP A 69 -6.15 -15.54 -10.60
C TRP A 69 -6.95 -14.33 -10.17
N TRP A 70 -6.29 -13.26 -9.80
CA TRP A 70 -6.95 -12.08 -9.24
C TRP A 70 -7.82 -11.30 -10.23
N PHE A 71 -7.39 -11.22 -11.49
CA PHE A 71 -7.95 -10.23 -12.43
C PHE A 71 -8.53 -10.82 -13.71
N GLN A 72 -8.38 -12.11 -13.94
CA GLN A 72 -8.87 -12.77 -15.13
C GLN A 72 -9.74 -14.02 -14.84
N SER A 73 -9.64 -14.58 -13.63
CA SER A 73 -10.49 -15.68 -13.19
C SER A 73 -11.81 -15.16 -12.62
N GLU A 74 -12.88 -15.96 -12.79
CA GLU A 74 -14.17 -15.70 -12.16
C GLU A 74 -14.15 -16.20 -10.71
N HIS A 75 -14.67 -15.38 -9.79
CA HIS A 75 -14.76 -15.71 -8.38
C HIS A 75 -16.18 -15.55 -7.89
N LEU A 76 -16.62 -16.52 -7.09
CA LEU A 76 -17.89 -16.48 -6.39
C LEU A 76 -17.64 -16.37 -4.88
N MET A 77 -18.31 -15.44 -4.22
CA MET A 77 -18.22 -15.29 -2.78
C MET A 77 -19.58 -15.49 -2.11
N PRO A 78 -19.62 -16.21 -0.96
CA PRO A 78 -20.85 -16.39 -0.20
C PRO A 78 -21.34 -15.06 0.37
N GLN A 79 -22.62 -14.82 0.24
CA GLN A 79 -23.31 -13.68 0.83
C GLN A 79 -23.90 -14.06 2.19
N PRO A 80 -24.23 -13.08 3.07
CA PRO A 80 -24.83 -13.35 4.36
C PRO A 80 -26.18 -14.11 4.31
N ASP A 81 -26.89 -14.04 3.18
CA ASP A 81 -28.15 -14.74 2.94
C ASP A 81 -27.96 -16.18 2.40
N GLY A 82 -26.70 -16.63 2.27
CA GLY A 82 -26.34 -17.95 1.75
C GLY A 82 -26.29 -18.04 0.23
N THR A 83 -26.57 -16.97 -0.50
CA THR A 83 -26.38 -16.93 -1.96
C THR A 83 -24.91 -16.72 -2.33
N MET A 84 -24.56 -17.05 -3.56
CA MET A 84 -23.24 -16.75 -4.13
C MET A 84 -23.34 -15.52 -5.02
N ALA A 85 -22.40 -14.60 -4.89
CA ALA A 85 -22.31 -13.42 -5.76
C ALA A 85 -20.94 -13.36 -6.44
N ASP A 86 -20.93 -12.80 -7.65
CA ASP A 86 -19.70 -12.54 -8.38
C ASP A 86 -18.83 -11.57 -7.60
N PHE A 87 -17.55 -11.90 -7.50
CA PHE A 87 -16.54 -11.03 -6.92
C PHE A 87 -15.49 -10.66 -7.95
N GLN A 88 -15.17 -9.38 -7.99
CA GLN A 88 -14.05 -8.84 -8.76
C GLN A 88 -13.34 -7.76 -7.96
N TYR A 89 -12.04 -7.69 -8.11
CA TYR A 89 -11.27 -6.56 -7.59
C TYR A 89 -11.57 -5.29 -8.38
N TYR A 90 -11.64 -4.15 -7.70
CA TYR A 90 -11.79 -2.85 -8.37
C TYR A 90 -10.58 -2.54 -9.25
N PHE A 91 -10.81 -1.79 -10.32
CA PHE A 91 -9.72 -1.38 -11.21
C PHE A 91 -8.57 -0.67 -10.48
N ALA A 92 -8.89 0.18 -9.50
CA ALA A 92 -7.89 0.86 -8.67
C ALA A 92 -6.99 -0.10 -7.90
N GLN A 93 -7.53 -1.21 -7.39
CA GLN A 93 -6.77 -2.25 -6.70
C GLN A 93 -5.88 -2.99 -7.68
N ARG A 94 -6.43 -3.36 -8.83
CA ARG A 94 -5.71 -4.00 -9.93
C ARG A 94 -4.53 -3.16 -10.39
N GLU A 95 -4.77 -1.90 -10.78
CA GLU A 95 -3.73 -1.00 -11.29
C GLU A 95 -2.62 -0.78 -10.26
N SER A 96 -2.96 -0.65 -8.98
CA SER A 96 -1.97 -0.48 -7.91
C SER A 96 -1.05 -1.69 -7.79
N VAL A 97 -1.61 -2.90 -7.78
CA VAL A 97 -0.84 -4.15 -7.70
C VAL A 97 -0.01 -4.38 -8.96
N GLU A 98 -0.61 -4.19 -10.14
CA GLU A 98 0.08 -4.30 -11.42
C GLU A 98 1.27 -3.33 -11.50
N THR A 99 1.11 -2.09 -11.03
CA THR A 99 2.20 -1.08 -11.03
C THR A 99 3.37 -1.53 -10.14
N ILE A 100 3.08 -2.06 -8.95
CA ILE A 100 4.12 -2.54 -8.04
C ILE A 100 4.90 -3.70 -8.66
N ILE A 101 4.20 -4.69 -9.22
CA ILE A 101 4.82 -5.86 -9.85
C ILE A 101 5.63 -5.44 -11.09
N TYR A 102 5.06 -4.58 -11.93
CA TYR A 102 5.75 -4.03 -13.11
C TYR A 102 7.06 -3.34 -12.76
N LEU A 103 7.05 -2.47 -11.76
CA LEU A 103 8.25 -1.77 -11.30
C LEU A 103 9.30 -2.73 -10.73
N HIS A 104 8.86 -3.76 -10.04
CA HIS A 104 9.75 -4.72 -9.41
C HIS A 104 10.38 -5.69 -10.42
N GLU A 105 9.56 -6.35 -11.25
CA GLU A 105 10.00 -7.45 -12.10
C GLU A 105 10.42 -7.01 -13.51
N VAL A 106 9.67 -6.11 -14.13
CA VAL A 106 9.89 -5.71 -15.53
C VAL A 106 10.89 -4.56 -15.62
N VAL A 107 10.66 -3.50 -14.85
CA VAL A 107 11.57 -2.35 -14.79
C VAL A 107 12.82 -2.68 -13.98
N GLN A 108 12.69 -3.60 -13.02
CA GLN A 108 13.74 -4.00 -12.08
C GLN A 108 14.31 -2.79 -11.33
N VAL A 109 13.42 -1.95 -10.81
CA VAL A 109 13.80 -0.76 -10.03
C VAL A 109 14.68 -1.18 -8.86
N LYS A 110 15.88 -0.63 -8.79
CA LYS A 110 16.84 -0.85 -7.70
C LYS A 110 16.96 0.37 -6.81
N ASP A 111 16.86 1.52 -7.40
CA ASP A 111 17.01 2.80 -6.71
C ASP A 111 16.11 3.91 -7.31
N LYS A 112 16.22 5.09 -6.72
CA LYS A 112 15.47 6.28 -7.12
C LYS A 112 15.72 6.73 -8.56
N TYR A 113 16.89 6.47 -9.13
CA TYR A 113 17.19 6.88 -10.51
C TYR A 113 16.37 6.09 -11.53
N ASP A 114 16.04 4.86 -11.20
CA ASP A 114 15.16 4.03 -12.03
C ASP A 114 13.73 4.58 -12.04
N LEU A 115 13.25 5.16 -10.92
CA LEU A 115 11.94 5.82 -10.86
C LEU A 115 11.93 7.15 -11.60
N LEU A 116 13.03 7.91 -11.59
CA LEU A 116 13.11 9.20 -12.29
C LEU A 116 12.86 9.10 -13.79
N ARG A 117 13.06 7.92 -14.39
CA ARG A 117 12.75 7.68 -15.82
C ARG A 117 11.27 7.88 -16.16
N PHE A 118 10.39 7.83 -15.16
CA PHE A 118 8.95 8.02 -15.33
C PHE A 118 8.49 9.45 -15.00
N ASP A 119 9.41 10.36 -14.66
CA ASP A 119 9.05 11.77 -14.43
C ASP A 119 8.72 12.48 -15.75
N SER A 120 7.41 12.69 -15.97
CA SER A 120 6.92 13.45 -17.13
C SER A 120 7.11 14.96 -17.00
N SER A 121 7.29 15.46 -15.78
CA SER A 121 7.41 16.89 -15.49
C SER A 121 8.83 17.43 -15.58
N GLN A 122 9.84 16.54 -15.50
CA GLN A 122 11.27 16.88 -15.36
C GLN A 122 11.58 17.76 -14.14
N ALA A 123 10.66 17.80 -13.17
CA ALA A 123 10.78 18.60 -11.96
C ALA A 123 11.31 17.80 -10.76
N VAL A 124 11.35 16.47 -10.87
CA VAL A 124 11.81 15.60 -9.80
C VAL A 124 13.34 15.43 -9.86
N SER A 125 14.00 15.68 -8.75
CA SER A 125 15.42 15.40 -8.58
C SER A 125 15.69 14.25 -7.63
N ALA A 126 16.80 13.57 -7.80
CA ALA A 126 17.22 12.47 -6.91
C ALA A 126 17.36 12.90 -5.45
N GLY A 127 17.60 14.17 -5.16
CA GLY A 127 17.66 14.73 -3.81
C GLY A 127 16.32 14.83 -3.09
N MET A 128 15.20 14.65 -3.80
CA MET A 128 13.86 14.63 -3.21
C MET A 128 13.52 13.26 -2.60
N PHE A 129 14.29 12.22 -2.90
CA PHE A 129 14.16 10.89 -2.29
C PHE A 129 15.11 10.80 -1.11
N GLU A 130 14.58 10.60 0.08
CA GLU A 130 15.36 10.54 1.33
C GLU A 130 15.90 9.13 1.60
N GLU A 131 15.21 8.10 1.13
CA GLU A 131 15.53 6.69 1.32
C GLU A 131 16.59 6.16 0.34
N THR A 132 17.23 5.06 0.76
CA THR A 132 18.19 4.28 -0.05
C THR A 132 17.69 2.89 -0.43
N TRP A 133 16.45 2.57 -0.07
CA TRP A 133 15.75 1.33 -0.41
C TRP A 133 14.58 1.60 -1.35
N ARG A 134 13.99 0.56 -1.91
CA ARG A 134 12.78 0.67 -2.76
C ARG A 134 11.58 1.10 -1.93
N ARG A 135 10.99 2.22 -2.28
CA ARG A 135 9.80 2.77 -1.64
C ARG A 135 8.81 3.24 -2.69
N TYR A 136 7.58 2.77 -2.58
CA TYR A 136 6.48 3.17 -3.44
C TYR A 136 5.33 3.71 -2.62
N VAL A 137 4.69 4.76 -3.11
CA VAL A 137 3.49 5.33 -2.53
C VAL A 137 2.31 5.05 -3.43
N ILE A 138 1.27 4.46 -2.86
CA ILE A 138 0.00 4.16 -3.51
C ILE A 138 -1.05 5.10 -2.94
N LYS A 139 -1.53 6.01 -3.78
CA LYS A 139 -2.63 6.90 -3.41
C LYS A 139 -3.94 6.28 -3.86
N MET A 140 -4.84 6.08 -2.92
CA MET A 140 -6.18 5.56 -3.17
C MET A 140 -7.20 6.29 -2.32
N ALA A 141 -8.32 6.70 -2.93
CA ALA A 141 -9.42 7.33 -2.21
C ALA A 141 -9.88 6.48 -1.00
N THR A 142 -10.33 7.13 0.06
CA THR A 142 -10.90 6.43 1.21
C THR A 142 -12.09 5.58 0.77
N GLY A 143 -12.17 4.34 1.26
CA GLY A 143 -13.23 3.39 0.88
C GLY A 143 -12.98 2.60 -0.41
N SER A 144 -11.88 2.82 -1.13
CA SER A 144 -11.55 2.08 -2.36
C SER A 144 -10.87 0.72 -2.13
N GLY A 145 -10.75 0.28 -0.87
CA GLY A 145 -10.23 -1.05 -0.52
C GLY A 145 -8.71 -1.14 -0.44
N LYS A 146 -8.04 -0.17 0.20
CA LYS A 146 -6.59 -0.17 0.46
C LYS A 146 -6.10 -1.47 1.10
N THR A 147 -6.85 -2.02 2.05
CA THR A 147 -6.50 -3.29 2.73
C THR A 147 -6.40 -4.46 1.75
N LYS A 148 -7.26 -4.50 0.71
CA LYS A 148 -7.17 -5.52 -0.35
C LYS A 148 -5.85 -5.41 -1.12
N VAL A 149 -5.42 -4.20 -1.48
CA VAL A 149 -4.11 -4.00 -2.14
C VAL A 149 -2.98 -4.50 -1.25
N MET A 150 -3.02 -4.18 0.04
CA MET A 150 -2.01 -4.66 1.00
C MET A 150 -1.97 -6.19 1.05
N SER A 151 -3.13 -6.88 1.11
CA SER A 151 -3.18 -8.35 1.14
C SER A 151 -2.67 -8.98 -0.15
N LEU A 152 -3.01 -8.43 -1.33
CA LEU A 152 -2.51 -8.91 -2.62
C LEU A 152 -0.99 -8.77 -2.74
N VAL A 153 -0.44 -7.61 -2.36
CA VAL A 153 1.00 -7.36 -2.38
C VAL A 153 1.74 -8.28 -1.42
N LEU A 154 1.17 -8.51 -0.25
CA LEU A 154 1.73 -9.40 0.76
C LEU A 154 1.76 -10.85 0.25
N ALA A 155 0.66 -11.33 -0.34
CA ALA A 155 0.59 -12.65 -0.95
C ALA A 155 1.58 -12.78 -2.13
N TRP A 156 1.66 -11.76 -3.00
CA TRP A 156 2.62 -11.74 -4.09
C TRP A 156 4.06 -11.83 -3.59
N SER A 157 4.47 -10.99 -2.64
CA SER A 157 5.83 -11.02 -2.11
C SER A 157 6.18 -12.37 -1.48
N TYR A 158 5.21 -12.96 -0.75
CA TYR A 158 5.38 -14.26 -0.13
C TYR A 158 5.63 -15.37 -1.16
N PHE A 159 4.75 -15.50 -2.14
CA PHE A 159 4.84 -16.57 -3.14
C PHE A 159 5.99 -16.37 -4.12
N HIS A 160 6.25 -15.13 -4.52
CA HIS A 160 7.40 -14.82 -5.36
C HIS A 160 8.70 -15.22 -4.64
N LYS A 161 8.80 -14.94 -3.33
CA LYS A 161 9.96 -15.40 -2.54
C LYS A 161 10.01 -16.90 -2.34
N LEU A 162 8.86 -17.57 -2.34
CA LEU A 162 8.78 -19.02 -2.14
C LEU A 162 9.11 -19.79 -3.41
N TYR A 163 8.62 -19.35 -4.56
CA TYR A 163 8.68 -20.10 -5.81
C TYR A 163 9.75 -19.62 -6.79
N GLU A 164 10.20 -18.36 -6.67
CA GLU A 164 11.25 -17.81 -7.55
C GLU A 164 12.62 -17.85 -6.86
N PRO A 165 13.57 -18.65 -7.35
CA PRO A 165 14.87 -18.86 -6.69
C PRO A 165 15.67 -17.57 -6.45
N ASP A 166 15.63 -16.64 -7.42
CA ASP A 166 16.38 -15.39 -7.41
C ASP A 166 15.59 -14.21 -6.82
N SER A 167 14.45 -14.50 -6.17
CA SER A 167 13.60 -13.47 -5.59
C SER A 167 14.32 -12.64 -4.53
N ASP A 168 14.28 -11.35 -4.67
CA ASP A 168 14.79 -10.39 -3.68
C ASP A 168 13.69 -9.79 -2.79
N LEU A 169 12.47 -10.34 -2.86
CA LEU A 169 11.36 -10.06 -1.96
C LEU A 169 11.50 -10.80 -0.62
N ALA A 170 10.51 -10.67 0.24
CA ALA A 170 10.54 -11.24 1.59
C ALA A 170 9.26 -12.02 1.91
N ARG A 171 9.37 -12.92 2.90
CA ARG A 171 8.24 -13.60 3.56
C ARG A 171 7.98 -13.07 4.98
N ASN A 172 8.68 -12.00 5.36
CA ASN A 172 8.45 -11.29 6.62
C ASN A 172 7.94 -9.89 6.30
N PHE A 173 6.90 -9.49 7.02
CA PHE A 173 6.15 -8.26 6.75
C PHE A 173 5.98 -7.47 8.04
N LEU A 174 6.20 -6.16 7.98
CA LEU A 174 5.86 -5.22 9.04
C LEU A 174 4.74 -4.32 8.52
N VAL A 175 3.55 -4.48 9.08
CA VAL A 175 2.38 -3.66 8.77
C VAL A 175 2.20 -2.63 9.87
N ILE A 176 2.26 -1.35 9.53
CA ILE A 176 2.18 -0.23 10.46
C ILE A 176 0.87 0.52 10.24
N ALA A 177 0.03 0.57 11.27
CA ALA A 177 -1.19 1.36 11.29
C ALA A 177 -0.96 2.72 11.96
N PRO A 178 -1.64 3.81 11.54
CA PRO A 178 -1.44 5.14 12.10
C PRO A 178 -1.93 5.28 13.55
N ASN A 179 -2.95 4.53 13.93
CA ASN A 179 -3.55 4.56 15.26
C ASN A 179 -4.20 3.24 15.63
N ILE A 180 -4.70 3.13 16.88
CA ILE A 180 -5.31 1.92 17.42
C ILE A 180 -6.60 1.52 16.68
N ILE A 181 -7.40 2.48 16.22
CA ILE A 181 -8.68 2.21 15.54
C ILE A 181 -8.42 1.56 14.16
N VAL A 182 -7.45 2.09 13.43
CA VAL A 182 -7.03 1.52 12.13
C VAL A 182 -6.36 0.18 12.35
N LEU A 183 -5.55 0.04 13.42
CA LEU A 183 -4.94 -1.23 13.81
C LEU A 183 -6.01 -2.30 14.07
N ASP A 184 -7.05 -1.99 14.85
CA ASP A 184 -8.12 -2.95 15.19
C ASP A 184 -8.90 -3.37 13.93
N ARG A 185 -9.09 -2.46 12.97
CA ARG A 185 -9.70 -2.79 11.67
C ARG A 185 -8.83 -3.74 10.87
N ILE A 186 -7.54 -3.43 10.72
CA ILE A 186 -6.60 -4.29 9.99
C ILE A 186 -6.46 -5.63 10.72
N ARG A 187 -6.43 -5.62 12.06
CA ARG A 187 -6.42 -6.82 12.87
C ARG A 187 -7.63 -7.72 12.56
N ALA A 188 -8.85 -7.16 12.47
CA ALA A 188 -10.04 -7.94 12.17
C ALA A 188 -9.95 -8.66 10.81
N ASP A 189 -9.35 -8.01 9.81
CA ASP A 189 -9.14 -8.58 8.47
C ASP A 189 -8.03 -9.64 8.46
N PHE A 190 -6.98 -9.44 9.26
CA PHE A 190 -5.79 -10.31 9.29
C PHE A 190 -5.86 -11.42 10.34
N ASP A 191 -6.73 -11.29 11.36
CA ASP A 191 -6.88 -12.31 12.42
C ASP A 191 -7.26 -13.65 11.82
N GLY A 192 -6.52 -14.71 12.20
CA GLY A 192 -6.66 -16.03 11.57
C GLY A 192 -6.35 -16.04 10.07
N LEU A 193 -5.67 -15.01 9.56
CA LEU A 193 -5.37 -14.82 8.13
C LEU A 193 -6.62 -14.79 7.24
N LYS A 194 -7.77 -14.37 7.78
CA LYS A 194 -9.09 -14.43 7.13
C LYS A 194 -9.09 -13.81 5.74
N ILE A 195 -8.57 -12.59 5.59
CA ILE A 195 -8.57 -11.87 4.31
C ILE A 195 -7.90 -12.67 3.18
N PHE A 196 -6.94 -13.55 3.51
CA PHE A 196 -6.25 -14.35 2.52
C PHE A 196 -7.05 -15.58 2.07
N PHE A 197 -7.86 -16.15 2.98
CA PHE A 197 -8.60 -17.39 2.72
C PHE A 197 -10.08 -17.16 2.37
N GLU A 198 -10.68 -16.10 2.90
CA GLU A 198 -12.10 -15.77 2.65
C GLU A 198 -12.27 -14.99 1.34
N ASP A 199 -11.35 -14.06 1.04
CA ASP A 199 -11.29 -13.40 -0.27
C ASP A 199 -10.49 -14.26 -1.27
N PRO A 200 -10.65 -14.07 -2.58
CA PRO A 200 -9.88 -14.79 -3.59
C PRO A 200 -8.43 -14.25 -3.71
N VAL A 201 -7.75 -14.04 -2.57
CA VAL A 201 -6.34 -13.64 -2.53
C VAL A 201 -5.44 -14.81 -2.85
N LEU A 202 -5.71 -15.98 -2.25
CA LEU A 202 -4.94 -17.20 -2.51
C LEU A 202 -5.62 -18.02 -3.59
N PRO A 203 -4.89 -18.38 -4.67
CA PRO A 203 -5.41 -19.36 -5.61
C PRO A 203 -5.72 -20.70 -4.95
N ASP A 204 -6.62 -21.46 -5.56
CA ASP A 204 -6.90 -22.82 -5.10
C ASP A 204 -5.69 -23.72 -5.37
N ASN A 205 -5.52 -24.73 -4.52
CA ASN A 205 -4.47 -25.74 -4.70
C ASN A 205 -4.62 -26.41 -6.07
N GLY A 206 -3.51 -26.54 -6.78
CA GLY A 206 -3.47 -27.07 -8.15
C GLY A 206 -3.59 -26.01 -9.24
N PHE A 207 -3.97 -24.76 -8.92
CA PHE A 207 -3.96 -23.69 -9.91
C PHE A 207 -2.54 -23.43 -10.41
N GLU A 208 -2.34 -23.45 -11.72
CA GLU A 208 -1.02 -23.35 -12.37
C GLU A 208 0.05 -24.29 -11.77
N GLY A 209 -0.39 -25.44 -11.22
CA GLY A 209 0.49 -26.47 -10.70
C GLY A 209 1.06 -26.28 -9.30
N GLN A 210 0.64 -25.25 -8.57
CA GLN A 210 1.13 -24.94 -7.21
C GLN A 210 0.07 -25.22 -6.13
N ASN A 211 0.53 -25.46 -4.88
CA ASN A 211 -0.32 -25.70 -3.72
C ASN A 211 -0.50 -24.42 -2.89
N TRP A 212 -1.02 -23.38 -3.50
CA TRP A 212 -1.07 -22.03 -2.95
C TRP A 212 -1.59 -21.92 -1.51
N ARG A 213 -2.70 -22.60 -1.18
CA ARG A 213 -3.30 -22.54 0.16
C ARG A 213 -2.52 -23.33 1.19
N GLU A 214 -1.95 -24.47 0.82
CA GLU A 214 -1.13 -25.31 1.70
C GLU A 214 0.23 -24.67 1.97
N ASP A 215 0.81 -24.04 0.97
CA ASP A 215 2.13 -23.40 1.04
C ASP A 215 2.10 -22.03 1.71
N PHE A 216 0.91 -21.45 1.93
CA PHE A 216 0.75 -20.17 2.62
C PHE A 216 0.76 -20.35 4.14
N GLN A 217 1.95 -20.25 4.75
CA GLN A 217 2.18 -20.57 6.16
C GLN A 217 2.75 -19.37 6.93
N LEU A 218 2.04 -18.25 6.91
CA LEU A 218 2.42 -17.06 7.67
C LEU A 218 1.94 -17.13 9.12
N LYS A 219 2.71 -16.56 10.04
CA LYS A 219 2.30 -16.33 11.42
C LYS A 219 2.06 -14.85 11.65
N LEU A 220 0.87 -14.53 12.17
CA LEU A 220 0.54 -13.18 12.59
C LEU A 220 1.02 -12.92 14.02
N HIS A 221 1.71 -11.81 14.22
CA HIS A 221 2.13 -11.28 15.51
C HIS A 221 1.51 -9.89 15.67
N ILE A 222 0.71 -9.72 16.71
CA ILE A 222 0.04 -8.45 17.01
C ILE A 222 0.70 -7.85 18.22
N GLN A 223 1.24 -6.66 18.08
CA GLN A 223 1.83 -5.83 19.15
C GLN A 223 2.60 -6.60 20.24
N ASP A 224 1.90 -7.10 21.27
CA ASP A 224 2.46 -7.66 22.50
C ASP A 224 2.57 -9.19 22.51
N ASP A 225 2.27 -9.84 21.42
CA ASP A 225 2.36 -11.29 21.34
C ASP A 225 3.80 -11.76 21.62
N ALA A 226 3.91 -12.84 22.42
CA ALA A 226 5.19 -13.48 22.66
C ALA A 226 5.83 -13.89 21.32
N ARG A 227 7.00 -13.31 21.01
CA ARG A 227 7.61 -13.39 19.69
C ARG A 227 8.43 -14.66 19.53
N VAL A 228 7.75 -15.71 19.11
CA VAL A 228 8.42 -16.85 18.50
C VAL A 228 8.24 -16.72 17.00
N THR A 229 9.27 -16.28 16.29
CA THR A 229 9.24 -16.14 14.84
C THR A 229 9.02 -17.49 14.16
N ASN A 230 8.20 -17.48 13.11
CA ASN A 230 8.05 -18.63 12.24
C ASN A 230 9.17 -18.59 11.18
N PRO A 231 9.96 -19.63 11.01
CA PRO A 231 11.02 -19.64 10.00
C PRO A 231 10.49 -19.58 8.56
N ILE A 232 9.21 -19.90 8.35
CA ILE A 232 8.58 -19.86 7.01
C ILE A 232 8.19 -18.45 6.62
N GLY A 233 7.58 -17.66 7.56
CA GLY A 233 7.22 -16.27 7.32
C GLY A 233 6.37 -15.67 8.42
N ASN A 234 6.41 -14.35 8.55
CA ASN A 234 5.76 -13.63 9.65
C ASN A 234 5.10 -12.34 9.16
N ILE A 235 3.96 -11.99 9.76
CA ILE A 235 3.35 -10.66 9.67
C ILE A 235 3.43 -10.05 11.07
N PHE A 236 4.12 -8.91 11.19
CA PHE A 236 4.16 -8.11 12.41
C PHE A 236 3.22 -6.92 12.22
N LEU A 237 2.14 -6.87 12.99
CA LEU A 237 1.15 -5.79 12.95
C LEU A 237 1.31 -4.89 14.17
N THR A 238 1.59 -3.61 13.95
CA THR A 238 1.82 -2.63 15.02
C THR A 238 1.21 -1.27 14.68
N ASN A 239 1.09 -0.40 15.67
CA ASN A 239 0.75 0.99 15.44
C ASN A 239 2.00 1.90 15.54
N ILE A 240 1.89 3.08 14.91
CA ILE A 240 2.99 4.01 14.80
C ILE A 240 3.47 4.54 16.15
N HIS A 241 2.58 4.73 17.15
CA HIS A 241 2.95 5.26 18.45
C HIS A 241 3.93 4.36 19.21
N ARG A 242 3.90 3.06 18.94
CA ARG A 242 4.85 2.11 19.52
C ARG A 242 6.20 2.11 18.79
N VAL A 243 6.23 2.52 17.54
CA VAL A 243 7.45 2.65 16.74
C VAL A 243 8.32 3.80 17.26
N TYR A 244 7.71 4.88 17.77
CA TYR A 244 8.41 6.07 18.28
C TYR A 244 9.01 5.94 19.68
N SER A 245 8.64 4.92 20.41
CA SER A 245 9.03 4.82 21.82
C SER A 245 10.52 4.56 22.06
N GLY A 246 11.36 4.59 21.05
CA GLY A 246 12.81 4.37 21.14
C GLY A 246 13.68 5.62 21.22
N SER A 247 13.15 6.82 20.93
CA SER A 247 13.88 8.09 21.06
C SER A 247 13.38 8.86 22.29
N ASP A 248 14.29 9.43 23.08
CA ASP A 248 14.01 10.22 24.27
C ASP A 248 13.34 11.58 23.99
N ASP A 249 12.94 11.84 22.75
CA ASP A 249 12.22 13.05 22.37
C ASP A 249 10.73 12.89 22.69
N ILE A 250 10.37 13.38 23.88
CA ILE A 250 8.98 13.55 24.30
C ILE A 250 8.38 14.68 23.44
N PRO A 251 7.27 14.44 22.71
CA PRO A 251 6.57 15.49 21.96
C PRO A 251 6.25 16.66 22.89
N THR A 252 6.43 17.89 22.42
CA THR A 252 6.04 19.06 23.18
C THR A 252 4.51 19.13 23.32
N LYS A 253 3.98 19.84 24.34
CA LYS A 253 2.53 19.95 24.58
C LYS A 253 1.72 20.49 23.39
N GLU A 254 2.35 21.20 22.47
CA GLU A 254 1.73 21.70 21.24
C GLU A 254 1.56 20.55 20.21
N ASP A 255 2.51 19.63 20.15
CA ASP A 255 2.47 18.45 19.29
C ASP A 255 1.40 17.44 19.76
N GLU A 256 1.21 17.30 21.09
CA GLU A 256 0.15 16.47 21.67
C GLU A 256 -1.26 16.96 21.30
N ASN A 257 -1.52 18.26 21.30
CA ASN A 257 -2.84 18.80 20.93
C ASN A 257 -3.17 18.61 19.46
N THR A 258 -2.19 18.71 18.59
CA THR A 258 -2.36 18.49 17.15
C THR A 258 -2.55 16.99 16.84
N MET A 259 -1.81 16.13 17.52
CA MET A 259 -1.96 14.68 17.42
C MET A 259 -3.30 14.19 17.96
N ASP A 260 -3.75 14.69 19.12
CA ASP A 260 -5.06 14.36 19.70
C ASP A 260 -6.24 14.79 18.81
N TYR A 261 -6.09 15.84 18.04
CA TYR A 261 -7.11 16.31 17.09
C TYR A 261 -7.26 15.36 15.88
N PHE A 262 -6.15 14.84 15.35
CA PHE A 262 -6.16 13.99 14.15
C PHE A 262 -6.27 12.50 14.47
N LEU A 263 -5.76 12.03 15.60
CA LEU A 263 -5.67 10.61 15.97
C LEU A 263 -6.73 10.19 17.01
N GLY A 264 -7.51 11.16 17.54
CA GLY A 264 -8.42 10.94 18.66
C GLY A 264 -7.69 10.96 20.02
N LYS A 265 -8.40 11.37 21.07
CA LYS A 265 -7.83 11.47 22.44
C LYS A 265 -7.31 10.11 22.90
N ARG A 266 -6.11 10.10 23.45
CA ARG A 266 -5.53 8.95 24.14
C ARG A 266 -6.53 8.42 25.18
N PRO A 267 -6.82 7.10 25.21
CA PRO A 267 -7.63 6.53 26.30
C PRO A 267 -6.97 6.84 27.66
N THR A 268 -7.67 7.53 28.52
CA THR A 268 -7.23 7.78 29.89
C THR A 268 -7.23 6.45 30.65
N GLY A 269 -6.05 5.89 30.88
CA GLY A 269 -5.90 4.63 31.62
C GLY A 269 -4.91 3.64 31.00
N ALA A 270 -4.16 4.01 29.96
CA ALA A 270 -3.09 3.17 29.45
C ALA A 270 -1.97 3.04 30.49
N THR A 271 -1.95 1.91 31.18
CA THR A 271 -0.80 1.36 31.88
C THR A 271 0.43 1.36 30.96
N ASN A 272 1.63 1.54 31.53
CA ASN A 272 2.94 1.50 30.86
C ASN A 272 2.97 0.41 29.79
N ASP A 273 2.63 0.78 28.56
CA ASP A 273 2.67 -0.12 27.41
C ASP A 273 4.12 -0.44 27.10
N SER A 274 4.45 -1.71 27.17
CA SER A 274 5.78 -2.21 26.81
C SER A 274 6.14 -1.74 25.40
N LYS A 275 7.23 -1.01 25.28
CA LYS A 275 7.77 -0.50 24.01
C LYS A 275 8.04 -1.69 23.10
N VAL A 276 7.48 -1.69 21.89
CA VAL A 276 7.89 -2.66 20.87
C VAL A 276 9.27 -2.23 20.36
N ASP A 277 10.32 -2.93 20.76
CA ASP A 277 11.62 -2.72 20.15
C ASP A 277 11.59 -3.29 18.73
N LEU A 278 11.56 -2.40 17.75
CA LEU A 278 11.66 -2.78 16.33
C LEU A 278 12.92 -3.58 16.05
N GLY A 279 13.98 -3.40 16.86
CA GLY A 279 15.19 -4.20 16.82
C GLY A 279 14.93 -5.67 17.11
N ASP A 280 13.95 -5.96 17.97
CA ASP A 280 13.55 -7.34 18.28
C ASP A 280 12.85 -8.00 17.08
N ILE A 281 12.05 -7.24 16.30
CA ILE A 281 11.41 -7.76 15.08
C ILE A 281 12.47 -8.24 14.08
N VAL A 282 13.50 -7.44 13.85
CA VAL A 282 14.54 -7.76 12.86
C VAL A 282 15.67 -8.62 13.41
N ARG A 283 15.60 -9.05 14.71
CA ARG A 283 16.66 -9.87 15.32
C ARG A 283 16.86 -11.18 14.58
N ASP A 284 15.77 -11.84 14.24
CA ASP A 284 15.76 -13.22 13.73
C ASP A 284 15.41 -13.31 12.24
N ILE A 285 15.26 -12.17 11.55
CA ILE A 285 14.95 -12.13 10.13
C ILE A 285 16.05 -11.42 9.35
N LYS A 286 16.14 -11.74 8.05
CA LYS A 286 17.12 -11.13 7.13
C LYS A 286 16.46 -10.28 6.05
N GLU A 287 15.19 -10.50 5.77
CA GLU A 287 14.46 -9.85 4.70
C GLU A 287 13.11 -9.36 5.21
N LEU A 288 12.74 -8.13 4.84
CA LEU A 288 11.54 -7.49 5.33
C LEU A 288 10.87 -6.67 4.22
N VAL A 289 9.55 -6.78 4.13
CA VAL A 289 8.69 -5.80 3.44
C VAL A 289 7.97 -4.98 4.50
N VAL A 290 7.98 -3.65 4.35
CA VAL A 290 7.25 -2.72 5.21
C VAL A 290 6.05 -2.19 4.47
N ILE A 291 4.87 -2.23 5.10
CA ILE A 291 3.62 -1.68 4.57
C ILE A 291 3.07 -0.68 5.58
N ASN A 292 2.89 0.56 5.17
CA ASN A 292 2.32 1.62 6.00
C ASN A 292 0.91 1.94 5.52
N ASP A 293 -0.09 1.78 6.38
CA ASP A 293 -1.45 2.26 6.11
C ASP A 293 -1.59 3.72 6.57
N GLU A 294 -2.34 4.50 5.80
CA GLU A 294 -2.58 5.93 6.02
C GLU A 294 -1.28 6.73 6.26
N ALA A 295 -0.30 6.50 5.42
CA ALA A 295 1.06 7.04 5.55
C ALA A 295 1.14 8.58 5.67
N HIS A 296 0.07 9.32 5.35
CA HIS A 296 0.01 10.77 5.51
C HIS A 296 -0.07 11.23 6.97
N HIS A 297 -0.48 10.37 7.90
CA HIS A 297 -0.45 10.69 9.34
C HIS A 297 0.94 10.67 9.95
N ILE A 298 1.93 10.25 9.18
CA ILE A 298 3.32 10.05 9.64
C ILE A 298 4.16 11.35 9.61
N HIS A 299 3.60 12.47 9.15
CA HIS A 299 4.37 13.62 8.70
C HIS A 299 4.95 14.54 9.77
N ASP A 300 4.27 14.73 10.91
CA ASP A 300 4.78 15.62 11.97
C ASP A 300 5.87 14.92 12.79
N SER A 301 5.86 13.61 12.77
CA SER A 301 6.89 12.74 13.32
C SER A 301 7.83 12.20 12.24
N LYS A 302 7.92 12.88 11.09
CA LYS A 302 8.65 12.47 9.89
C LYS A 302 10.07 11.99 10.19
N LEU A 303 10.77 12.71 11.04
CA LEU A 303 12.14 12.37 11.40
C LEU A 303 12.19 11.07 12.22
N ALA A 304 11.39 10.93 13.26
CA ALA A 304 11.43 9.76 14.13
C ALA A 304 10.97 8.49 13.42
N TRP A 305 9.90 8.58 12.61
CA TRP A 305 9.42 7.44 11.81
C TRP A 305 10.41 7.03 10.73
N PHE A 306 10.89 8.00 9.95
CA PHE A 306 11.89 7.72 8.92
C PHE A 306 13.14 7.13 9.53
N GLN A 307 13.61 7.68 10.67
CA GLN A 307 14.72 7.14 11.43
C GLN A 307 14.49 5.71 11.89
N SER A 308 13.27 5.38 12.35
CA SER A 308 12.94 4.01 12.76
C SER A 308 13.04 3.01 11.60
N ILE A 309 12.54 3.35 10.41
CA ILE A 309 12.68 2.50 9.21
C ILE A 309 14.15 2.47 8.74
N GLN A 310 14.85 3.60 8.80
CA GLN A 310 16.28 3.67 8.52
C GLN A 310 17.09 2.77 9.46
N ASP A 311 16.76 2.76 10.74
CA ASP A 311 17.41 1.90 11.74
C ASP A 311 17.14 0.42 11.47
N ILE A 312 15.89 0.06 11.11
CA ILE A 312 15.55 -1.28 10.65
C ILE A 312 16.40 -1.66 9.44
N HIS A 313 16.46 -0.80 8.42
CA HIS A 313 17.26 -1.01 7.22
C HIS A 313 18.72 -1.23 7.55
N ASN A 314 19.32 -0.35 8.37
CA ASN A 314 20.72 -0.45 8.79
C ASN A 314 21.01 -1.74 9.58
N ARG A 315 20.12 -2.15 10.49
CA ARG A 315 20.25 -3.40 11.25
C ARG A 315 20.15 -4.63 10.36
N LEU A 316 19.28 -4.61 9.34
CA LEU A 316 19.21 -5.69 8.36
C LEU A 316 20.50 -5.78 7.55
N LEU A 317 21.02 -4.66 7.06
CA LEU A 317 22.30 -4.62 6.31
C LEU A 317 23.48 -5.17 7.12
N GLN A 318 23.54 -4.90 8.44
CA GLN A 318 24.58 -5.43 9.32
C GLN A 318 24.58 -6.97 9.42
N LYS A 319 23.49 -7.62 9.02
CA LYS A 319 23.31 -9.09 9.06
C LYS A 319 23.28 -9.72 7.67
N ASP A 320 23.81 -9.03 6.66
CA ASP A 320 23.70 -9.43 5.26
C ASP A 320 22.23 -9.63 4.82
N GLY A 321 21.34 -8.85 5.41
CA GLY A 321 19.91 -8.81 5.09
C GLY A 321 19.54 -7.54 4.36
N LYS A 322 18.25 -7.32 4.11
CA LYS A 322 17.74 -6.14 3.41
C LYS A 322 16.29 -5.80 3.77
N LEU A 323 15.96 -4.53 3.68
CA LEU A 323 14.59 -4.06 3.50
C LEU A 323 14.28 -4.17 2.01
N SER A 324 13.50 -5.20 1.64
CA SER A 324 13.25 -5.56 0.24
C SER A 324 12.37 -4.53 -0.46
N LEU A 325 11.36 -4.04 0.23
CA LEU A 325 10.38 -3.10 -0.31
C LEU A 325 9.65 -2.38 0.83
N GLN A 326 9.37 -1.10 0.64
CA GLN A 326 8.44 -0.33 1.44
C GLN A 326 7.27 0.14 0.58
N ILE A 327 6.05 -0.06 1.07
CA ILE A 327 4.83 0.41 0.43
C ILE A 327 4.06 1.29 1.40
N ASP A 328 3.82 2.51 0.99
CA ASP A 328 3.01 3.48 1.71
C ASP A 328 1.66 3.59 1.02
N VAL A 329 0.59 3.23 1.72
CA VAL A 329 -0.78 3.33 1.20
C VAL A 329 -1.47 4.50 1.87
N THR A 330 -2.05 5.41 1.10
CA THR A 330 -2.65 6.64 1.65
C THR A 330 -3.76 7.19 0.75
N ALA A 331 -4.70 7.91 1.35
CA ALA A 331 -5.66 8.71 0.59
C ALA A 331 -5.10 10.10 0.23
N THR A 332 -4.12 10.60 0.97
CA THR A 332 -3.59 11.95 0.84
C THR A 332 -2.05 11.95 0.84
N PRO A 333 -1.39 11.78 -0.31
CA PRO A 333 0.07 11.65 -0.37
C PRO A 333 0.76 13.03 -0.32
N LYS A 334 0.54 13.78 0.75
CA LYS A 334 1.09 15.12 0.92
C LYS A 334 1.91 15.23 2.20
N HIS A 335 3.04 15.93 2.08
CA HIS A 335 3.77 16.45 3.23
C HIS A 335 3.03 17.63 3.87
N ASN A 336 3.34 17.98 5.12
CA ASN A 336 2.76 19.13 5.81
C ASN A 336 2.93 20.46 5.06
N ASN A 337 4.00 20.59 4.28
CA ASN A 337 4.24 21.75 3.40
C ASN A 337 3.41 21.73 2.10
N GLY A 338 2.52 20.76 1.92
CA GLY A 338 1.67 20.59 0.74
C GLY A 338 2.33 19.90 -0.45
N ALA A 339 3.63 19.58 -0.39
CA ALA A 339 4.30 18.85 -1.46
C ALA A 339 3.82 17.38 -1.52
N ILE A 340 3.68 16.83 -2.72
CA ILE A 340 3.33 15.43 -2.93
C ILE A 340 4.56 14.55 -2.71
N PHE A 341 4.34 13.32 -2.22
CA PHE A 341 5.39 12.30 -2.19
C PHE A 341 5.86 11.97 -3.60
N VAL A 342 7.12 12.23 -3.88
CA VAL A 342 7.71 11.97 -5.21
C VAL A 342 7.68 10.48 -5.57
N GLN A 343 7.62 9.59 -4.57
CA GLN A 343 7.54 8.14 -4.73
C GLN A 343 6.14 7.65 -5.13
N THR A 344 5.17 8.55 -5.38
CA THR A 344 3.80 8.15 -5.76
C THR A 344 3.83 7.51 -7.14
N VAL A 345 3.53 6.22 -7.18
CA VAL A 345 3.56 5.39 -8.41
C VAL A 345 2.17 5.02 -8.91
N SER A 346 1.16 5.07 -8.06
CA SER A 346 -0.25 4.85 -8.41
C SER A 346 -1.12 5.91 -7.76
N ASP A 347 -2.10 6.43 -8.49
CA ASP A 347 -3.02 7.46 -8.03
C ASP A 347 -4.46 7.15 -8.47
N TYR A 348 -5.34 6.94 -7.49
CA TYR A 348 -6.77 6.81 -7.71
C TYR A 348 -7.50 7.87 -6.87
N PRO A 349 -7.74 9.06 -7.45
CA PRO A 349 -8.31 10.18 -6.75
C PRO A 349 -9.82 9.99 -6.46
N LEU A 350 -10.33 10.76 -5.50
CA LEU A 350 -11.75 10.73 -5.10
C LEU A 350 -12.69 10.94 -6.28
N VAL A 351 -12.32 11.78 -7.24
CA VAL A 351 -13.13 12.07 -8.44
C VAL A 351 -13.35 10.78 -9.25
N GLU A 352 -12.31 9.99 -9.50
CA GLU A 352 -12.44 8.72 -10.21
C GLU A 352 -13.23 7.68 -9.40
N ALA A 353 -13.02 7.65 -8.08
CA ALA A 353 -13.77 6.77 -7.18
C ALA A 353 -15.29 7.06 -7.19
N ILE A 354 -15.68 8.33 -7.31
CA ILE A 354 -17.07 8.73 -7.48
C ILE A 354 -17.59 8.36 -8.89
N GLN A 355 -16.80 8.62 -9.93
CA GLN A 355 -17.18 8.28 -11.31
C GLN A 355 -17.39 6.78 -11.50
N GLN A 356 -16.60 5.96 -10.83
CA GLN A 356 -16.72 4.49 -10.83
C GLN A 356 -17.70 3.95 -9.77
N ASN A 357 -18.45 4.80 -9.11
CA ASN A 357 -19.42 4.41 -8.08
C ASN A 357 -18.82 3.59 -6.91
N VAL A 358 -17.52 3.72 -6.67
CA VAL A 358 -16.81 3.11 -5.53
C VAL A 358 -17.09 3.90 -4.26
N VAL A 359 -17.18 5.22 -4.39
CA VAL A 359 -17.49 6.15 -3.30
C VAL A 359 -18.73 6.95 -3.66
N LYS A 360 -19.65 7.13 -2.69
CA LYS A 360 -20.87 7.90 -2.89
C LYS A 360 -20.54 9.37 -3.18
N HIS A 361 -21.29 9.97 -4.08
CA HIS A 361 -21.21 11.40 -4.35
C HIS A 361 -21.61 12.17 -3.07
N PRO A 362 -20.80 13.13 -2.58
CA PRO A 362 -21.16 13.93 -1.42
C PRO A 362 -22.33 14.87 -1.82
N LEU A 363 -23.41 14.82 -1.06
CA LEU A 363 -24.48 15.78 -1.17
C LEU A 363 -24.12 16.99 -0.31
N LEU A 364 -23.93 18.14 -0.92
CA LEU A 364 -23.80 19.39 -0.20
C LEU A 364 -25.19 19.89 0.17
N PRO A 365 -25.40 20.42 1.41
CA PRO A 365 -26.65 21.07 1.74
C PRO A 365 -26.84 22.26 0.81
N ASP A 366 -28.09 22.48 0.33
CA ASP A 366 -28.43 23.66 -0.44
C ASP A 366 -28.14 24.91 0.39
N ALA A 367 -27.56 25.93 -0.24
CA ALA A 367 -27.19 27.18 0.42
C ALA A 367 -28.41 27.99 0.96
N ALA A 368 -29.62 27.42 0.91
CA ALA A 368 -30.89 28.02 1.31
C ALA A 368 -31.53 27.33 2.53
N SER A 369 -30.82 26.48 3.28
CA SER A 369 -31.36 25.89 4.52
C SER A 369 -30.62 26.39 5.75
#